data_b355e64b0a417fab684c0dc44150dbb2
#
_entry.id   b355e64b0a417fab684c0dc44150dbb2
#
_cell.length_a   1.000
_cell.length_b   1.000
_cell.length_c   1.000
_cell.angle_alpha   90.00
_cell.angle_beta   90.00
_cell.angle_gamma   90.00
#
_symmetry.space_group_name_H-M   'P 1'
#
loop_
_entity.id
_entity.type
_entity.pdbx_description
1 polymer ?
#
loop_
_entity_poly.entity_id
_entity_poly.type
_entity_poly.pdbx_seq_one_letter_code
_entity_poly.pdbx_strand_id
1 'polypeptide(L)'
;MVPMVPESMMVFAGNANPKLAQAVTEHLHIPLGRASVARFSDGEVSVQLLDTVRGKDVFVLQSTCAPTNDNLMELLIMVDALKRASARRITAAIPYYGYARQDRRPRSARVAISAKVVANMLQSAGVDHVLTMDLHADQIQGFFDIPVDNIYATPVLLADLHARHLENPIVVSPDVGGVVRARAMAKAIESDLAIIDKRRPRANVAEIMNIIGDVKGRTCIITDDIVDTAGTLCNAAGALKERGALGVVAYITHPVLSGAAIDRITNSALDELVVTDTIPLSPAAQACPKIRQVSCAAIIGETLSRIAREASVSSLFAE
;
A
#
# COMPACT_ATOMS: atom_id res chain seq x y z
N MET A 1 -23.01 7.58 5.00
CA MET A 1 -23.07 9.00 5.48
C MET A 1 -22.09 9.76 4.62
N VAL A 2 -22.49 10.90 4.03
CA VAL A 2 -21.58 11.72 3.22
C VAL A 2 -20.54 12.35 4.16
N PRO A 3 -19.22 12.23 3.88
CA PRO A 3 -18.20 12.84 4.72
C PRO A 3 -18.39 14.37 4.74
N MET A 4 -18.43 14.95 5.93
CA MET A 4 -18.43 16.43 6.06
C MET A 4 -17.00 16.91 5.80
N VAL A 5 -16.81 17.68 4.74
CA VAL A 5 -15.50 18.19 4.33
C VAL A 5 -15.44 19.70 4.60
N PRO A 6 -14.42 20.22 5.31
CA PRO A 6 -14.26 21.66 5.49
C PRO A 6 -14.03 22.39 4.16
N GLU A 7 -14.59 23.58 3.98
CA GLU A 7 -14.39 24.42 2.77
C GLU A 7 -12.91 24.77 2.54
N SER A 8 -12.07 24.68 3.58
CA SER A 8 -10.64 24.92 3.47
C SER A 8 -9.86 23.76 2.89
N MET A 9 -10.48 22.58 2.78
CA MET A 9 -9.81 21.37 2.29
C MET A 9 -9.70 21.36 0.76
N MET A 10 -8.51 21.01 0.26
CA MET A 10 -8.28 20.77 -1.16
C MET A 10 -7.44 19.50 -1.34
N VAL A 11 -7.75 18.72 -2.36
CA VAL A 11 -6.98 17.52 -2.73
C VAL A 11 -6.36 17.73 -4.10
N PHE A 12 -5.05 17.58 -4.20
CA PHE A 12 -4.31 17.54 -5.45
C PHE A 12 -3.74 16.14 -5.68
N ALA A 13 -3.39 15.80 -6.89
CA ALA A 13 -2.74 14.54 -7.23
C ALA A 13 -1.58 14.75 -8.19
N GLY A 14 -0.53 13.95 -8.05
CA GLY A 14 0.45 13.76 -9.10
C GLY A 14 0.00 12.70 -10.11
N ASN A 15 0.93 12.24 -10.95
CA ASN A 15 0.64 11.36 -12.08
C ASN A 15 0.65 9.86 -11.72
N ALA A 16 1.02 9.47 -10.48
CA ALA A 16 1.20 8.06 -10.14
C ALA A 16 -0.10 7.25 -10.19
N ASN A 17 -1.22 7.83 -9.73
CA ASN A 17 -2.49 7.10 -9.65
C ASN A 17 -3.71 8.04 -9.78
N PRO A 18 -3.97 8.60 -10.96
CA PRO A 18 -5.07 9.54 -11.16
C PRO A 18 -6.45 8.91 -10.93
N LYS A 19 -6.61 7.61 -11.18
CA LYS A 19 -7.89 6.89 -10.94
C LYS A 19 -8.23 6.85 -9.46
N LEU A 20 -7.27 6.54 -8.59
CA LEU A 20 -7.49 6.55 -7.15
C LEU A 20 -7.78 7.98 -6.66
N ALA A 21 -7.06 8.97 -7.15
CA ALA A 21 -7.27 10.37 -6.77
C ALA A 21 -8.69 10.84 -7.12
N GLN A 22 -9.17 10.51 -8.31
CA GLN A 22 -10.52 10.80 -8.74
C GLN A 22 -11.55 10.10 -7.86
N ALA A 23 -11.38 8.80 -7.60
CA ALA A 23 -12.29 8.03 -6.74
C ALA A 23 -12.34 8.56 -5.29
N VAL A 24 -11.19 9.01 -4.75
CA VAL A 24 -11.12 9.65 -3.42
C VAL A 24 -11.90 10.96 -3.40
N THR A 25 -11.71 11.84 -4.39
CA THR A 25 -12.43 13.13 -4.44
C THR A 25 -13.91 12.96 -4.72
N GLU A 26 -14.31 11.97 -5.51
CA GLU A 26 -15.72 11.58 -5.68
C GLU A 26 -16.35 11.11 -4.37
N HIS A 27 -15.64 10.28 -3.57
CA HIS A 27 -16.09 9.87 -2.25
C HIS A 27 -16.26 11.06 -1.29
N LEU A 28 -15.36 12.04 -1.38
CA LEU A 28 -15.41 13.27 -0.59
C LEU A 28 -16.43 14.29 -1.09
N HIS A 29 -17.01 14.11 -2.29
CA HIS A 29 -17.88 15.06 -2.98
C HIS A 29 -17.25 16.45 -3.17
N ILE A 30 -15.94 16.49 -3.44
CA ILE A 30 -15.20 17.72 -3.75
C ILE A 30 -14.49 17.57 -5.11
N PRO A 31 -14.22 18.67 -5.81
CA PRO A 31 -13.41 18.61 -7.02
C PRO A 31 -11.94 18.31 -6.69
N LEU A 32 -11.26 17.62 -7.60
CA LEU A 32 -9.80 17.53 -7.58
C LEU A 32 -9.21 18.91 -7.88
N GLY A 33 -8.25 19.36 -7.08
CA GLY A 33 -7.52 20.60 -7.30
C GLY A 33 -6.77 20.57 -8.63
N ARG A 34 -6.83 21.67 -9.36
CA ARG A 34 -6.22 21.77 -10.70
C ARG A 34 -4.74 22.11 -10.59
N ALA A 35 -3.90 21.23 -11.12
CA ALA A 35 -2.48 21.46 -11.31
C ALA A 35 -2.03 20.87 -12.64
N SER A 36 -1.05 21.48 -13.28
CA SER A 36 -0.32 20.90 -14.39
C SER A 36 0.95 20.26 -13.83
N VAL A 37 1.04 18.95 -13.94
CA VAL A 37 2.23 18.16 -13.55
C VAL A 37 2.79 17.55 -14.84
N ALA A 38 3.85 18.13 -15.34
CA ALA A 38 4.41 17.83 -16.65
C ALA A 38 5.93 17.59 -16.54
N ARG A 39 6.57 17.36 -17.67
CA ARG A 39 8.02 17.24 -17.78
C ARG A 39 8.55 18.15 -18.86
N PHE A 40 9.73 18.72 -18.62
CA PHE A 40 10.53 19.34 -19.65
C PHE A 40 11.10 18.27 -20.61
N SER A 41 11.64 18.70 -21.72
CA SER A 41 12.18 17.80 -22.75
C SER A 41 13.38 16.95 -22.27
N ASP A 42 14.07 17.41 -21.25
CA ASP A 42 15.19 16.72 -20.58
C ASP A 42 14.73 15.75 -19.47
N GLY A 43 13.41 15.73 -19.18
CA GLY A 43 12.81 14.83 -18.18
C GLY A 43 12.61 15.46 -16.80
N GLU A 44 13.06 16.70 -16.55
CA GLU A 44 12.80 17.39 -15.29
C GLU A 44 11.30 17.62 -15.08
N VAL A 45 10.86 17.46 -13.83
CA VAL A 45 9.46 17.64 -13.44
C VAL A 45 9.12 19.13 -13.37
N SER A 46 7.99 19.51 -13.96
CA SER A 46 7.43 20.86 -13.91
C SER A 46 6.03 20.81 -13.27
N VAL A 47 5.80 21.65 -12.27
CA VAL A 47 4.50 21.75 -11.60
C VAL A 47 3.99 23.19 -11.63
N GLN A 48 2.73 23.36 -12.05
CA GLN A 48 2.02 24.63 -11.99
C GLN A 48 0.67 24.43 -11.31
N LEU A 49 0.43 25.13 -10.20
CA LEU A 49 -0.89 25.18 -9.54
C LEU A 49 -1.79 26.13 -10.34
N LEU A 50 -3.01 25.69 -10.61
CA LEU A 50 -4.01 26.45 -11.36
C LEU A 50 -5.13 26.98 -10.44
N ASP A 51 -5.21 26.47 -9.22
CA ASP A 51 -6.14 26.93 -8.20
C ASP A 51 -5.43 27.68 -7.06
N THR A 52 -6.15 28.59 -6.41
CA THR A 52 -5.63 29.33 -5.26
C THR A 52 -5.67 28.46 -4.01
N VAL A 53 -4.49 28.23 -3.41
CA VAL A 53 -4.30 27.39 -2.22
C VAL A 53 -3.99 28.17 -0.96
N ARG A 54 -3.94 29.51 -1.03
CA ARG A 54 -3.59 30.36 0.11
C ARG A 54 -4.52 30.12 1.30
N GLY A 55 -3.93 29.76 2.43
CA GLY A 55 -4.63 29.47 3.68
C GLY A 55 -5.46 28.19 3.68
N LYS A 56 -5.34 27.36 2.65
CA LYS A 56 -6.05 26.07 2.54
C LYS A 56 -5.26 24.94 3.21
N ASP A 57 -6.01 23.94 3.67
CA ASP A 57 -5.50 22.62 4.04
C ASP A 57 -5.39 21.77 2.77
N VAL A 58 -4.19 21.46 2.36
CA VAL A 58 -3.93 20.81 1.08
C VAL A 58 -3.41 19.39 1.30
N PHE A 59 -4.05 18.44 0.62
CA PHE A 59 -3.64 17.04 0.58
C PHE A 59 -3.11 16.74 -0.81
N VAL A 60 -1.89 16.18 -0.90
CA VAL A 60 -1.29 15.72 -2.15
C VAL A 60 -1.34 14.21 -2.19
N LEU A 61 -2.20 13.64 -3.01
CA LEU A 61 -2.32 12.20 -3.19
C LEU A 61 -1.35 11.73 -4.26
N GLN A 62 -0.30 11.01 -3.86
CA GLN A 62 0.73 10.50 -4.76
C GLN A 62 1.39 9.25 -4.19
N SER A 63 1.15 8.10 -4.77
CA SER A 63 1.94 6.88 -4.48
C SER A 63 3.35 7.02 -5.05
N THR A 64 4.36 6.65 -4.25
CA THR A 64 5.75 6.66 -4.71
C THR A 64 6.17 5.29 -5.26
N CYS A 65 5.26 4.70 -6.07
CA CYS A 65 5.48 3.48 -6.86
C CYS A 65 6.30 3.75 -8.13
N ALA A 66 6.57 2.71 -8.90
CA ALA A 66 7.28 2.85 -10.17
C ALA A 66 6.50 3.74 -11.19
N PRO A 67 7.21 4.64 -11.88
CA PRO A 67 8.63 4.99 -11.80
C PRO A 67 8.94 5.76 -10.51
N THR A 68 9.58 5.08 -9.55
CA THR A 68 9.63 5.50 -8.14
C THR A 68 10.30 6.87 -7.94
N ASN A 69 11.43 7.11 -8.61
CA ASN A 69 12.16 8.37 -8.49
C ASN A 69 11.36 9.54 -9.05
N ASP A 70 10.69 9.32 -10.16
CA ASP A 70 9.86 10.32 -10.83
C ASP A 70 8.65 10.71 -9.96
N ASN A 71 7.92 9.71 -9.47
CA ASN A 71 6.75 9.94 -8.63
C ASN A 71 7.11 10.60 -7.29
N LEU A 72 8.27 10.25 -6.71
CA LEU A 72 8.77 10.92 -5.52
C LEU A 72 9.14 12.38 -5.83
N MET A 73 9.83 12.64 -6.95
CA MET A 73 10.20 13.99 -7.33
C MET A 73 8.98 14.86 -7.65
N GLU A 74 7.96 14.33 -8.33
CA GLU A 74 6.70 15.04 -8.54
C GLU A 74 6.09 15.47 -7.19
N LEU A 75 6.03 14.58 -6.21
CA LEU A 75 5.50 14.89 -4.88
C LEU A 75 6.28 16.02 -4.21
N LEU A 76 7.62 15.96 -4.22
CA LEU A 76 8.49 16.97 -3.60
C LEU A 76 8.30 18.35 -4.24
N ILE A 77 8.26 18.42 -5.57
CA ILE A 77 8.09 19.68 -6.31
C ILE A 77 6.66 20.24 -6.12
N MET A 78 5.63 19.38 -6.08
CA MET A 78 4.27 19.81 -5.75
C MET A 78 4.19 20.42 -4.35
N VAL A 79 4.84 19.81 -3.35
CA VAL A 79 4.89 20.31 -1.99
C VAL A 79 5.57 21.68 -1.94
N ASP A 80 6.71 21.87 -2.62
CA ASP A 80 7.38 23.19 -2.68
C ASP A 80 6.49 24.24 -3.35
N ALA A 81 5.82 23.91 -4.45
CA ALA A 81 4.90 24.83 -5.13
C ALA A 81 3.74 25.24 -4.22
N LEU A 82 3.15 24.32 -3.47
CA LEU A 82 2.08 24.57 -2.50
C LEU A 82 2.54 25.47 -1.35
N LYS A 83 3.73 25.18 -0.81
CA LYS A 83 4.36 25.98 0.25
C LYS A 83 4.59 27.43 -0.22
N ARG A 84 5.15 27.62 -1.42
CA ARG A 84 5.37 28.97 -2.02
C ARG A 84 4.07 29.67 -2.33
N ALA A 85 2.99 28.94 -2.63
CA ALA A 85 1.65 29.51 -2.81
C ALA A 85 0.89 29.76 -1.50
N SER A 86 1.56 29.61 -0.33
CA SER A 86 1.03 29.87 1.00
C SER A 86 -0.14 28.97 1.40
N ALA A 87 -0.09 27.70 1.05
CA ALA A 87 -0.94 26.69 1.70
C ALA A 87 -0.73 26.74 3.22
N ARG A 88 -1.80 26.53 3.99
CA ARG A 88 -1.75 26.58 5.46
C ARG A 88 -1.08 25.35 6.05
N ARG A 89 -1.45 24.19 5.55
CA ARG A 89 -0.93 22.86 5.93
C ARG A 89 -0.86 21.98 4.70
N ILE A 90 0.19 21.22 4.58
CA ILE A 90 0.40 20.31 3.45
C ILE A 90 0.54 18.89 3.99
N THR A 91 -0.44 18.05 3.68
CA THR A 91 -0.43 16.61 3.99
C THR A 91 -0.04 15.83 2.75
N ALA A 92 1.04 15.06 2.83
CA ALA A 92 1.40 14.10 1.80
C ALA A 92 0.63 12.79 2.03
N ALA A 93 -0.38 12.53 1.21
CA ALA A 93 -1.13 11.27 1.20
C ALA A 93 -0.46 10.31 0.22
N ILE A 94 0.28 9.35 0.76
CA ILE A 94 1.14 8.42 0.02
C ILE A 94 0.60 6.99 0.21
N PRO A 95 -0.39 6.54 -0.59
CA PRO A 95 -0.99 5.21 -0.42
C PRO A 95 0.04 4.09 -0.47
N TYR A 96 1.06 4.19 -1.32
CA TYR A 96 2.23 3.33 -1.31
C TYR A 96 3.50 4.15 -1.08
N TYR A 97 4.15 3.91 0.08
CA TYR A 97 5.41 4.55 0.45
C TYR A 97 6.58 3.74 -0.13
N GLY A 98 7.13 4.21 -1.23
CA GLY A 98 8.31 3.62 -1.87
C GLY A 98 9.54 3.71 -0.98
N TYR A 99 10.55 2.86 -1.26
CA TYR A 99 11.78 2.72 -0.47
C TYR A 99 11.60 2.17 0.96
N ALA A 100 10.37 1.82 1.38
CA ALA A 100 10.05 1.30 2.71
C ALA A 100 10.78 0.00 3.07
N ARG A 101 11.15 -0.82 2.08
CA ARG A 101 11.82 -2.11 2.30
C ARG A 101 13.26 -2.00 2.81
N GLN A 102 13.86 -0.81 2.77
CA GLN A 102 15.16 -0.50 3.37
C GLN A 102 14.99 0.39 4.61
N ASP A 103 14.38 -0.19 5.64
CA ASP A 103 14.03 0.45 6.91
C ASP A 103 15.12 0.31 7.99
N ARG A 104 16.08 -0.58 7.79
CA ARG A 104 17.15 -0.89 8.75
C ARG A 104 18.44 -1.32 8.05
N ARG A 105 19.54 -1.24 8.78
CA ARG A 105 20.83 -1.74 8.34
C ARG A 105 21.09 -3.13 8.96
N PRO A 106 21.18 -4.21 8.16
CA PRO A 106 21.62 -5.50 8.64
C PRO A 106 23.05 -5.43 9.21
N ARG A 107 23.34 -6.24 10.25
CA ARG A 107 24.66 -6.20 10.92
C ARG A 107 25.85 -6.45 9.99
N SER A 108 25.67 -7.26 8.97
CA SER A 108 26.73 -7.67 8.03
C SER A 108 26.83 -6.79 6.78
N ALA A 109 25.97 -5.76 6.62
CA ALA A 109 25.92 -4.98 5.39
C ALA A 109 26.16 -3.48 5.62
N ARG A 110 26.83 -2.84 4.65
CA ARG A 110 27.02 -1.39 4.58
C ARG A 110 26.03 -0.83 3.56
N VAL A 111 24.77 -0.64 3.99
CA VAL A 111 23.68 -0.19 3.13
C VAL A 111 23.06 1.08 3.69
N ALA A 112 22.36 1.84 2.84
CA ALA A 112 21.56 2.97 3.24
C ALA A 112 20.29 2.52 4.00
N ILE A 113 19.70 3.42 4.77
CA ILE A 113 18.32 3.32 5.27
C ILE A 113 17.48 4.26 4.40
N SER A 114 17.09 3.76 3.21
CA SER A 114 16.46 4.59 2.18
C SER A 114 15.10 5.16 2.64
N ALA A 115 14.37 4.42 3.48
CA ALA A 115 13.12 4.90 4.07
C ALA A 115 13.33 6.19 4.88
N LYS A 116 14.45 6.31 5.63
CA LYS A 116 14.80 7.54 6.36
C LYS A 116 15.21 8.67 5.43
N VAL A 117 15.91 8.37 4.34
CA VAL A 117 16.30 9.39 3.36
C VAL A 117 15.03 10.03 2.76
N VAL A 118 14.06 9.23 2.34
CA VAL A 118 12.79 9.72 1.80
C VAL A 118 12.01 10.53 2.84
N ALA A 119 11.96 10.08 4.10
CA ALA A 119 11.33 10.82 5.19
C ALA A 119 11.95 12.22 5.35
N ASN A 120 13.28 12.31 5.36
CA ASN A 120 13.99 13.59 5.46
C ASN A 120 13.69 14.50 4.25
N MET A 121 13.65 13.97 3.04
CA MET A 121 13.34 14.74 1.82
C MET A 121 11.92 15.34 1.89
N LEU A 122 10.92 14.57 2.29
CA LEU A 122 9.54 15.03 2.44
C LEU A 122 9.44 16.17 3.48
N GLN A 123 10.05 16.01 4.65
CA GLN A 123 10.06 17.04 5.69
C GLN A 123 10.79 18.31 5.21
N SER A 124 11.95 18.16 4.56
CA SER A 124 12.72 19.28 4.04
C SER A 124 11.97 20.05 2.94
N ALA A 125 11.19 19.37 2.11
CA ALA A 125 10.34 20.01 1.12
C ALA A 125 9.22 20.86 1.75
N GLY A 126 8.78 20.50 2.96
CA GLY A 126 7.77 21.26 3.71
C GLY A 126 6.45 20.50 3.90
N VAL A 127 6.49 19.18 3.92
CA VAL A 127 5.34 18.36 4.37
C VAL A 127 5.15 18.56 5.86
N ASP A 128 3.90 18.85 6.26
CA ASP A 128 3.51 19.03 7.67
C ASP A 128 2.94 17.74 8.28
N HIS A 129 2.43 16.83 7.46
CA HIS A 129 1.78 15.60 7.89
C HIS A 129 1.89 14.54 6.79
N VAL A 130 2.09 13.28 7.16
CA VAL A 130 2.11 12.15 6.23
C VAL A 130 0.93 11.22 6.52
N LEU A 131 0.16 10.89 5.51
CA LEU A 131 -0.78 9.77 5.50
C LEU A 131 -0.22 8.68 4.59
N THR A 132 -0.16 7.45 5.07
CA THR A 132 0.27 6.30 4.28
C THR A 132 -0.55 5.05 4.66
N MET A 133 -0.42 3.99 3.89
CA MET A 133 -1.16 2.74 4.12
C MET A 133 -0.19 1.56 4.21
N ASP A 134 -0.40 0.68 5.19
CA ASP A 134 0.35 -0.57 5.40
C ASP A 134 1.86 -0.42 5.17
N LEU A 135 2.52 0.43 5.94
CA LEU A 135 3.97 0.53 5.91
C LEU A 135 4.63 -0.85 6.04
N HIS A 136 5.65 -1.09 5.24
CA HIS A 136 6.41 -2.36 5.30
C HIS A 136 6.94 -2.65 6.71
N ALA A 137 7.23 -1.62 7.47
CA ALA A 137 7.68 -1.69 8.85
C ALA A 137 7.13 -0.48 9.63
N ASP A 138 6.38 -0.74 10.70
CA ASP A 138 5.71 0.31 11.50
C ASP A 138 6.67 1.33 12.10
N GLN A 139 7.91 0.93 12.40
CA GLN A 139 8.95 1.83 12.92
C GLN A 139 9.34 2.95 11.95
N ILE A 140 8.98 2.88 10.66
CA ILE A 140 9.22 3.97 9.69
C ILE A 140 8.50 5.25 10.13
N GLN A 141 7.37 5.15 10.83
CA GLN A 141 6.68 6.31 11.43
C GLN A 141 7.64 7.13 12.32
N GLY A 142 8.52 6.46 13.04
CA GLY A 142 9.55 7.11 13.89
C GLY A 142 10.71 7.74 13.11
N PHE A 143 10.74 7.64 11.77
CA PHE A 143 11.72 8.35 10.95
C PHE A 143 11.33 9.80 10.66
N PHE A 144 10.09 10.14 10.93
CA PHE A 144 9.54 11.47 10.76
C PHE A 144 9.53 12.23 12.09
N ASP A 145 9.82 13.52 12.03
CA ASP A 145 9.65 14.47 13.14
C ASP A 145 8.28 15.18 13.07
N ILE A 146 7.49 14.86 12.04
CA ILE A 146 6.13 15.33 11.81
C ILE A 146 5.14 14.18 12.04
N PRO A 147 3.85 14.46 12.28
CA PRO A 147 2.83 13.42 12.43
C PRO A 147 2.73 12.50 11.21
N VAL A 148 2.52 11.20 11.48
CA VAL A 148 2.29 10.16 10.48
C VAL A 148 1.06 9.35 10.88
N ASP A 149 0.07 9.30 9.99
CA ASP A 149 -1.02 8.33 10.07
C ASP A 149 -0.71 7.16 9.13
N ASN A 150 -0.38 6.00 9.69
CA ASN A 150 -0.30 4.75 8.95
C ASN A 150 -1.65 4.04 9.07
N ILE A 151 -2.45 4.07 8.01
CA ILE A 151 -3.74 3.37 7.97
C ILE A 151 -3.58 1.95 7.39
N TYR A 152 -4.61 1.14 7.51
CA TYR A 152 -4.55 -0.26 7.12
C TYR A 152 -5.59 -0.58 6.05
N ALA A 153 -5.21 -1.39 5.05
CA ALA A 153 -6.13 -1.91 4.05
C ALA A 153 -7.01 -3.06 4.56
N THR A 154 -6.70 -3.58 5.74
CA THR A 154 -7.42 -4.71 6.35
C THR A 154 -8.94 -4.57 6.30
N PRO A 155 -9.58 -3.43 6.64
CA PRO A 155 -11.03 -3.32 6.55
C PRO A 155 -11.58 -3.51 5.13
N VAL A 156 -10.85 -3.01 4.12
CA VAL A 156 -11.23 -3.15 2.70
C VAL A 156 -11.10 -4.60 2.24
N LEU A 157 -9.98 -5.24 2.59
CA LEU A 157 -9.70 -6.63 2.24
C LEU A 157 -10.66 -7.59 2.95
N LEU A 158 -11.01 -7.33 4.22
CA LEU A 158 -11.99 -8.09 4.99
C LEU A 158 -13.41 -7.96 4.42
N ALA A 159 -13.81 -6.75 4.01
CA ALA A 159 -15.13 -6.55 3.39
C ALA A 159 -15.29 -7.40 2.12
N ASP A 160 -14.24 -7.45 1.29
CA ASP A 160 -14.22 -8.32 0.11
C ASP A 160 -14.22 -9.80 0.50
N LEU A 161 -13.41 -10.19 1.48
CA LEU A 161 -13.32 -11.57 1.94
C LEU A 161 -14.63 -12.08 2.53
N HIS A 162 -15.33 -11.27 3.33
CA HIS A 162 -16.65 -11.63 3.90
C HIS A 162 -17.73 -11.74 2.83
N ALA A 163 -17.64 -11.00 1.74
CA ALA A 163 -18.57 -11.14 0.61
C ALA A 163 -18.38 -12.47 -0.14
N ARG A 164 -17.29 -13.18 0.12
CA ARG A 164 -16.96 -14.48 -0.47
C ARG A 164 -17.19 -15.59 0.54
N HIS A 165 -17.95 -16.57 0.18
CA HIS A 165 -18.17 -17.75 1.01
C HIS A 165 -17.04 -18.78 0.75
N LEU A 166 -15.89 -18.59 1.41
CA LEU A 166 -14.77 -19.54 1.30
C LEU A 166 -15.04 -20.75 2.20
N GLU A 167 -14.81 -21.94 1.65
CA GLU A 167 -14.99 -23.19 2.39
C GLU A 167 -13.82 -23.42 3.35
N ASN A 168 -14.13 -23.60 4.65
CA ASN A 168 -13.17 -23.92 5.72
C ASN A 168 -11.88 -23.08 5.66
N PRO A 169 -11.97 -21.73 5.78
CA PRO A 169 -10.83 -20.85 5.58
C PRO A 169 -9.75 -21.01 6.66
N ILE A 170 -8.49 -20.79 6.27
CA ILE A 170 -7.35 -20.64 7.19
C ILE A 170 -6.46 -19.51 6.68
N VAL A 171 -6.09 -18.57 7.56
CA VAL A 171 -5.15 -17.51 7.21
C VAL A 171 -3.72 -18.03 7.28
N VAL A 172 -2.91 -17.65 6.31
CA VAL A 172 -1.52 -18.10 6.19
C VAL A 172 -0.58 -16.89 6.14
N SER A 173 0.37 -16.85 7.07
CA SER A 173 1.49 -15.92 6.98
C SER A 173 2.56 -16.50 6.04
N PRO A 174 2.99 -15.78 4.99
CA PRO A 174 3.99 -16.28 4.06
C PRO A 174 5.40 -16.34 4.64
N ASP A 175 5.63 -15.73 5.79
CA ASP A 175 6.89 -15.80 6.56
C ASP A 175 6.65 -15.38 8.04
N VAL A 176 7.73 -15.43 8.84
CA VAL A 176 7.66 -15.08 10.27
C VAL A 176 7.41 -13.59 10.49
N GLY A 177 7.82 -12.72 9.56
CA GLY A 177 7.64 -11.25 9.65
C GLY A 177 6.19 -10.83 9.53
N GLY A 178 5.39 -11.50 8.70
CA GLY A 178 3.98 -11.20 8.45
C GLY A 178 2.99 -11.75 9.49
N VAL A 179 3.47 -12.48 10.52
CA VAL A 179 2.58 -13.18 11.49
C VAL A 179 1.62 -12.25 12.22
N VAL A 180 2.03 -11.04 12.55
CA VAL A 180 1.16 -10.08 13.27
C VAL A 180 -0.04 -9.70 12.39
N ARG A 181 0.21 -9.37 11.12
CA ARG A 181 -0.85 -9.04 10.14
C ARG A 181 -1.78 -10.24 9.91
N ALA A 182 -1.18 -11.42 9.68
CA ALA A 182 -1.97 -12.64 9.46
C ALA A 182 -2.83 -13.01 10.67
N ARG A 183 -2.33 -12.80 11.89
CA ARG A 183 -3.10 -13.02 13.12
C ARG A 183 -4.28 -12.07 13.25
N ALA A 184 -4.11 -10.79 12.92
CA ALA A 184 -5.20 -9.82 12.92
C ALA A 184 -6.32 -10.24 11.95
N MET A 185 -5.95 -10.63 10.72
CA MET A 185 -6.92 -11.13 9.73
C MET A 185 -7.60 -12.42 10.20
N ALA A 186 -6.84 -13.38 10.74
CA ALA A 186 -7.40 -14.64 11.26
C ALA A 186 -8.41 -14.41 12.37
N LYS A 187 -8.11 -13.49 13.32
CA LYS A 187 -9.03 -13.08 14.37
C LYS A 187 -10.32 -12.48 13.80
N ALA A 188 -10.20 -11.59 12.81
CA ALA A 188 -11.35 -10.90 12.22
C ALA A 188 -12.31 -11.82 11.46
N ILE A 189 -11.82 -12.95 10.92
CA ILE A 189 -12.66 -13.95 10.22
C ILE A 189 -12.91 -15.21 11.07
N GLU A 190 -12.53 -15.18 12.36
CA GLU A 190 -12.67 -16.29 13.29
C GLU A 190 -12.06 -17.61 12.78
N SER A 191 -10.87 -17.53 12.15
CA SER A 191 -10.17 -18.69 11.60
C SER A 191 -8.86 -18.99 12.32
N ASP A 192 -8.33 -20.19 12.06
CA ASP A 192 -6.98 -20.55 12.49
C ASP A 192 -5.92 -19.82 11.67
N LEU A 193 -4.68 -19.89 12.17
CA LEU A 193 -3.48 -19.33 11.53
C LEU A 193 -2.48 -20.44 11.22
N ALA A 194 -1.96 -20.44 9.99
CA ALA A 194 -0.77 -21.21 9.62
C ALA A 194 0.40 -20.26 9.27
N ILE A 195 1.61 -20.75 9.41
CA ILE A 195 2.83 -19.97 9.14
C ILE A 195 3.75 -20.79 8.22
N ILE A 196 4.28 -20.13 7.20
CA ILE A 196 5.33 -20.72 6.35
C ILE A 196 6.69 -20.29 6.90
N ASP A 197 7.42 -21.24 7.52
CA ASP A 197 8.80 -21.04 7.96
C ASP A 197 9.76 -21.44 6.84
N LYS A 198 10.47 -20.46 6.29
CA LYS A 198 11.41 -20.62 5.18
C LYS A 198 12.81 -20.84 5.74
N ARG A 199 13.39 -21.99 5.45
CA ARG A 199 14.76 -22.30 5.84
C ARG A 199 15.64 -22.53 4.62
N ARG A 200 16.73 -21.79 4.53
CA ARG A 200 17.82 -22.06 3.58
C ARG A 200 18.92 -22.78 4.33
N PRO A 201 19.03 -24.11 4.21
CA PRO A 201 20.06 -24.88 4.95
C PRO A 201 21.48 -24.48 4.57
N ARG A 202 21.70 -24.06 3.31
CA ARG A 202 23.00 -23.56 2.78
C ARG A 202 22.76 -22.63 1.60
N ALA A 203 23.76 -21.81 1.25
CA ALA A 203 23.76 -21.04 0.01
C ALA A 203 23.64 -22.00 -1.20
N ASN A 204 22.80 -21.65 -2.19
CA ASN A 204 22.52 -22.43 -3.40
C ASN A 204 21.75 -23.76 -3.19
N VAL A 205 21.13 -23.99 -2.05
CA VAL A 205 20.21 -25.13 -1.83
C VAL A 205 18.77 -24.61 -1.96
N ALA A 206 17.89 -25.45 -2.50
CA ALA A 206 16.47 -25.16 -2.61
C ALA A 206 15.88 -24.75 -1.26
N GLU A 207 15.03 -23.73 -1.24
CA GLU A 207 14.37 -23.25 -0.05
C GLU A 207 13.39 -24.30 0.46
N ILE A 208 13.56 -24.76 1.69
CA ILE A 208 12.63 -25.68 2.33
C ILE A 208 11.55 -24.86 3.01
N MET A 209 10.31 -25.08 2.61
CA MET A 209 9.14 -24.48 3.25
C MET A 209 8.55 -25.44 4.27
N ASN A 210 8.66 -25.09 5.55
CA ASN A 210 7.99 -25.81 6.62
C ASN A 210 6.69 -25.09 6.96
N ILE A 211 5.55 -25.79 6.81
CA ILE A 211 4.24 -25.24 7.12
C ILE A 211 3.87 -25.66 8.53
N ILE A 212 3.67 -24.68 9.40
CA ILE A 212 3.22 -24.84 10.78
C ILE A 212 1.71 -24.54 10.80
N GLY A 213 0.90 -25.52 11.15
CA GLY A 213 -0.56 -25.47 11.10
C GLY A 213 -1.13 -26.53 10.14
N ASP A 214 -2.40 -26.87 10.31
CA ASP A 214 -3.08 -27.86 9.46
C ASP A 214 -3.86 -27.17 8.35
N VAL A 215 -3.39 -27.35 7.11
CA VAL A 215 -3.94 -26.74 5.90
C VAL A 215 -4.69 -27.74 5.02
N LYS A 216 -4.67 -29.03 5.38
CA LYS A 216 -5.29 -30.09 4.59
C LYS A 216 -6.82 -29.93 4.58
N GLY A 217 -7.41 -29.96 3.38
CA GLY A 217 -8.85 -29.81 3.21
C GLY A 217 -9.39 -28.41 3.54
N ARG A 218 -8.52 -27.38 3.48
CA ARG A 218 -8.87 -25.99 3.81
C ARG A 218 -8.58 -25.03 2.65
N THR A 219 -9.30 -23.91 2.60
CA THR A 219 -8.97 -22.80 1.72
C THR A 219 -7.99 -21.86 2.41
N CYS A 220 -6.76 -21.81 1.90
CA CYS A 220 -5.68 -21.00 2.45
C CYS A 220 -5.78 -19.56 1.95
N ILE A 221 -5.74 -18.58 2.88
CA ILE A 221 -5.75 -17.16 2.61
C ILE A 221 -4.38 -16.62 2.98
N ILE A 222 -3.50 -16.41 1.99
CA ILE A 222 -2.19 -15.78 2.22
C ILE A 222 -2.39 -14.27 2.35
N THR A 223 -1.82 -13.65 3.39
CA THR A 223 -1.85 -12.20 3.55
C THR A 223 -0.45 -11.62 3.71
N ASP A 224 -0.19 -10.50 3.00
CA ASP A 224 1.07 -9.77 3.09
C ASP A 224 0.85 -8.28 2.79
N ASP A 225 1.87 -7.41 3.06
CA ASP A 225 1.81 -6.00 2.67
C ASP A 225 2.11 -5.79 1.19
N ILE A 226 3.02 -6.58 0.62
CA ILE A 226 3.54 -6.32 -0.73
C ILE A 226 3.70 -7.60 -1.54
N VAL A 227 3.35 -7.55 -2.81
CA VAL A 227 3.74 -8.53 -3.81
C VAL A 227 4.60 -7.85 -4.88
N ASP A 228 5.88 -8.22 -4.94
CA ASP A 228 6.84 -7.67 -5.90
C ASP A 228 7.02 -8.64 -7.08
N THR A 229 8.01 -9.50 -7.05
CA THR A 229 8.29 -10.46 -8.15
C THR A 229 7.40 -11.70 -8.12
N ALA A 230 6.54 -11.83 -7.13
CA ALA A 230 5.63 -12.94 -6.84
C ALA A 230 6.27 -14.34 -6.64
N GLY A 231 7.61 -14.43 -6.65
CA GLY A 231 8.28 -15.73 -6.48
C GLY A 231 7.93 -16.40 -5.15
N THR A 232 8.04 -15.68 -4.05
CA THR A 232 7.70 -16.15 -2.69
C THR A 232 6.25 -16.59 -2.59
N LEU A 233 5.32 -15.77 -3.11
CA LEU A 233 3.89 -16.03 -3.07
C LEU A 233 3.53 -17.30 -3.87
N CYS A 234 4.05 -17.43 -5.09
CA CYS A 234 3.77 -18.58 -5.95
C CYS A 234 4.34 -19.89 -5.38
N ASN A 235 5.55 -19.84 -4.80
CA ASN A 235 6.13 -20.99 -4.13
C ASN A 235 5.33 -21.38 -2.87
N ALA A 236 4.87 -20.40 -2.09
CA ALA A 236 4.00 -20.64 -0.96
C ALA A 236 2.69 -21.32 -1.37
N ALA A 237 2.06 -20.84 -2.44
CA ALA A 237 0.84 -21.46 -2.99
C ALA A 237 1.07 -22.91 -3.43
N GLY A 238 2.19 -23.20 -4.10
CA GLY A 238 2.57 -24.58 -4.47
C GLY A 238 2.71 -25.47 -3.26
N ALA A 239 3.47 -25.04 -2.25
CA ALA A 239 3.69 -25.82 -1.02
C ALA A 239 2.40 -26.10 -0.25
N LEU A 240 1.45 -25.13 -0.21
CA LEU A 240 0.14 -25.32 0.42
C LEU A 240 -0.70 -26.35 -0.34
N LYS A 241 -0.72 -26.29 -1.67
CA LYS A 241 -1.42 -27.28 -2.51
C LYS A 241 -0.84 -28.69 -2.33
N GLU A 242 0.49 -28.84 -2.29
CA GLU A 242 1.17 -30.11 -2.02
C GLU A 242 0.82 -30.69 -0.65
N ARG A 243 0.50 -29.83 0.34
CA ARG A 243 0.03 -30.22 1.67
C ARG A 243 -1.47 -30.50 1.73
N GLY A 244 -2.18 -30.45 0.58
CA GLY A 244 -3.58 -30.81 0.45
C GLY A 244 -4.55 -29.68 0.72
N ALA A 245 -4.14 -28.41 0.56
CA ALA A 245 -5.05 -27.28 0.56
C ALA A 245 -6.06 -27.38 -0.60
N LEU A 246 -7.34 -27.12 -0.34
CA LEU A 246 -8.40 -27.10 -1.35
C LEU A 246 -8.23 -25.92 -2.31
N GLY A 247 -8.04 -24.74 -1.76
CA GLY A 247 -7.83 -23.50 -2.48
C GLY A 247 -6.69 -22.68 -1.87
N VAL A 248 -6.05 -21.81 -2.67
CA VAL A 248 -5.08 -20.85 -2.19
C VAL A 248 -5.36 -19.50 -2.83
N VAL A 249 -5.83 -18.56 -2.04
CA VAL A 249 -6.05 -17.17 -2.44
C VAL A 249 -5.09 -16.26 -1.67
N ALA A 250 -4.75 -15.12 -2.24
CA ALA A 250 -3.89 -14.15 -1.57
C ALA A 250 -4.58 -12.78 -1.49
N TYR A 251 -4.45 -12.12 -0.34
CA TYR A 251 -4.92 -10.76 -0.08
C TYR A 251 -3.73 -9.90 0.31
N ILE A 252 -3.34 -9.00 -0.57
CA ILE A 252 -2.11 -8.22 -0.46
C ILE A 252 -2.38 -6.75 -0.73
N THR A 253 -1.84 -5.86 0.10
CA THR A 253 -2.10 -4.43 -0.01
C THR A 253 -1.45 -3.84 -1.27
N HIS A 254 -0.13 -4.00 -1.46
CA HIS A 254 0.61 -3.28 -2.48
C HIS A 254 1.04 -4.15 -3.67
N PRO A 255 0.40 -3.99 -4.84
CA PRO A 255 0.74 -4.75 -6.05
C PRO A 255 1.90 -4.10 -6.81
N VAL A 256 3.14 -4.27 -6.38
CA VAL A 256 4.31 -3.79 -7.13
C VAL A 256 4.44 -4.55 -8.45
N LEU A 257 4.26 -5.86 -8.44
CA LEU A 257 4.17 -6.76 -9.59
C LEU A 257 5.27 -6.53 -10.64
N SER A 258 6.52 -6.44 -10.18
CA SER A 258 7.67 -6.18 -11.03
C SER A 258 8.20 -7.42 -11.74
N GLY A 259 8.99 -7.20 -12.80
CA GLY A 259 9.67 -8.26 -13.53
C GLY A 259 8.70 -9.30 -14.09
N ALA A 260 8.94 -10.59 -13.83
CA ALA A 260 8.12 -11.70 -14.31
C ALA A 260 6.95 -12.07 -13.38
N ALA A 261 6.46 -11.12 -12.55
CA ALA A 261 5.42 -11.42 -11.56
C ALA A 261 4.13 -11.96 -12.20
N ILE A 262 3.67 -11.34 -13.27
CA ILE A 262 2.43 -11.73 -13.95
C ILE A 262 2.53 -13.15 -14.52
N ASP A 263 3.64 -13.48 -15.19
CA ASP A 263 3.88 -14.82 -15.74
C ASP A 263 3.92 -15.87 -14.63
N ARG A 264 4.59 -15.56 -13.52
CA ARG A 264 4.64 -16.47 -12.36
C ARG A 264 3.25 -16.70 -11.76
N ILE A 265 2.47 -15.66 -11.55
CA ILE A 265 1.11 -15.76 -10.99
C ILE A 265 0.24 -16.58 -11.95
N THR A 266 0.26 -16.27 -13.23
CA THR A 266 -0.52 -16.97 -14.25
C THR A 266 -0.26 -18.48 -14.23
N ASN A 267 1.01 -18.89 -14.14
CA ASN A 267 1.44 -20.29 -14.20
C ASN A 267 1.55 -20.97 -12.83
N SER A 268 1.19 -20.30 -11.73
CA SER A 268 1.29 -20.83 -10.37
C SER A 268 0.09 -21.64 -9.95
N ALA A 269 0.21 -22.29 -8.79
CA ALA A 269 -0.89 -22.96 -8.09
C ALA A 269 -1.81 -21.99 -7.32
N LEU A 270 -1.54 -20.69 -7.35
CA LEU A 270 -2.41 -19.67 -6.77
C LEU A 270 -3.71 -19.59 -7.56
N ASP A 271 -4.85 -19.67 -6.87
CA ASP A 271 -6.16 -19.57 -7.49
C ASP A 271 -6.54 -18.12 -7.79
N GLU A 272 -6.27 -17.19 -6.87
CA GLU A 272 -6.53 -15.77 -7.04
C GLU A 272 -5.60 -14.91 -6.19
N LEU A 273 -5.25 -13.74 -6.70
CA LEU A 273 -4.59 -12.64 -6.02
C LEU A 273 -5.50 -11.43 -5.96
N VAL A 274 -5.93 -11.06 -4.77
CA VAL A 274 -6.67 -9.82 -4.51
C VAL A 274 -5.70 -8.76 -4.00
N VAL A 275 -5.69 -7.60 -4.65
CA VAL A 275 -4.81 -6.48 -4.30
C VAL A 275 -5.60 -5.19 -4.18
N THR A 276 -5.02 -4.19 -3.53
CA THR A 276 -5.63 -2.87 -3.49
C THR A 276 -5.20 -2.01 -4.68
N ASP A 277 -5.82 -0.84 -4.80
CA ASP A 277 -5.48 0.18 -5.79
C ASP A 277 -4.46 1.22 -5.28
N THR A 278 -3.71 0.92 -4.23
CA THR A 278 -2.58 1.77 -3.76
C THR A 278 -1.51 1.97 -4.83
N ILE A 279 -1.37 1.01 -5.74
CA ILE A 279 -0.55 1.06 -6.95
C ILE A 279 -1.44 0.70 -8.14
N PRO A 280 -1.42 1.48 -9.23
CA PRO A 280 -2.20 1.14 -10.42
C PRO A 280 -1.68 -0.14 -11.08
N LEU A 281 -2.59 -1.03 -11.48
CA LEU A 281 -2.22 -2.23 -12.21
C LEU A 281 -1.77 -1.90 -13.65
N SER A 282 -0.68 -2.53 -14.08
CA SER A 282 -0.28 -2.51 -15.49
C SER A 282 -1.34 -3.17 -16.39
N PRO A 283 -1.38 -2.88 -17.71
CA PRO A 283 -2.30 -3.54 -18.63
C PRO A 283 -2.21 -5.08 -18.58
N ALA A 284 -0.99 -5.62 -18.42
CA ALA A 284 -0.78 -7.06 -18.30
C ALA A 284 -1.38 -7.62 -17.01
N ALA A 285 -1.24 -6.90 -15.88
CA ALA A 285 -1.85 -7.30 -14.61
C ALA A 285 -3.37 -7.23 -14.65
N GLN A 286 -3.96 -6.21 -15.30
CA GLN A 286 -5.40 -6.08 -15.50
C GLN A 286 -5.98 -7.20 -16.38
N ALA A 287 -5.20 -7.69 -17.35
CA ALA A 287 -5.61 -8.78 -18.23
C ALA A 287 -5.44 -10.18 -17.60
N CYS A 288 -4.73 -10.29 -16.47
CA CYS A 288 -4.52 -11.58 -15.79
C CYS A 288 -5.78 -12.01 -15.04
N PRO A 289 -6.41 -13.16 -15.40
CA PRO A 289 -7.67 -13.58 -14.79
C PRO A 289 -7.54 -13.96 -13.30
N LYS A 290 -6.32 -14.17 -12.82
CA LYS A 290 -6.04 -14.45 -11.40
C LYS A 290 -5.86 -13.22 -10.54
N ILE A 291 -5.76 -12.02 -11.13
CA ILE A 291 -5.52 -10.79 -10.39
C ILE A 291 -6.79 -9.96 -10.36
N ARG A 292 -7.22 -9.60 -9.16
CA ARG A 292 -8.37 -8.72 -8.95
C ARG A 292 -7.99 -7.56 -8.02
N GLN A 293 -8.53 -6.39 -8.30
CA GLN A 293 -8.24 -5.18 -7.55
C GLN A 293 -9.47 -4.69 -6.78
N VAL A 294 -9.28 -4.30 -5.52
CA VAL A 294 -10.27 -3.63 -4.67
C VAL A 294 -9.82 -2.21 -4.36
N SER A 295 -10.77 -1.28 -4.24
CA SER A 295 -10.41 0.13 -4.07
C SER A 295 -10.31 0.54 -2.61
N CYS A 296 -9.25 1.28 -2.29
CA CYS A 296 -9.05 1.95 -0.99
C CYS A 296 -9.60 3.38 -0.96
N ALA A 297 -10.27 3.85 -2.02
CA ALA A 297 -10.71 5.24 -2.14
C ALA A 297 -11.57 5.69 -0.96
N ALA A 298 -12.50 4.87 -0.51
CA ALA A 298 -13.41 5.21 0.59
C ALA A 298 -12.67 5.39 1.92
N ILE A 299 -11.76 4.47 2.28
CA ILE A 299 -11.03 4.57 3.55
C ILE A 299 -10.00 5.70 3.52
N ILE A 300 -9.35 5.95 2.38
CA ILE A 300 -8.45 7.08 2.20
C ILE A 300 -9.25 8.38 2.32
N GLY A 301 -10.38 8.52 1.60
CA GLY A 301 -11.22 9.70 1.63
C GLY A 301 -11.75 10.01 3.03
N GLU A 302 -12.27 9.01 3.75
CA GLU A 302 -12.70 9.20 5.14
C GLU A 302 -11.54 9.64 6.04
N THR A 303 -10.35 9.08 5.86
CA THR A 303 -9.16 9.48 6.63
C THR A 303 -8.77 10.92 6.34
N LEU A 304 -8.73 11.34 5.07
CA LEU A 304 -8.45 12.73 4.69
C LEU A 304 -9.47 13.69 5.31
N SER A 305 -10.77 13.31 5.28
CA SER A 305 -11.84 14.08 5.91
C SER A 305 -11.63 14.22 7.42
N ARG A 306 -11.19 13.15 8.11
CA ARG A 306 -10.91 13.19 9.55
C ARG A 306 -9.70 14.07 9.88
N ILE A 307 -8.62 13.94 9.14
CA ILE A 307 -7.44 14.81 9.31
C ILE A 307 -7.82 16.28 9.11
N ALA A 308 -8.61 16.60 8.09
CA ALA A 308 -9.04 17.97 7.82
C ALA A 308 -9.96 18.55 8.93
N ARG A 309 -10.71 17.70 9.63
CA ARG A 309 -11.59 18.06 10.76
C ARG A 309 -10.94 17.91 12.13
N GLU A 310 -9.66 17.53 12.18
CA GLU A 310 -8.92 17.24 13.41
C GLU A 310 -9.60 16.15 14.27
N ALA A 311 -10.24 15.18 13.59
CA ALA A 311 -10.92 14.04 14.21
C ALA A 311 -10.01 12.81 14.28
N SER A 312 -10.31 11.89 15.19
CA SER A 312 -9.50 10.67 15.39
C SER A 312 -9.50 9.78 14.15
N VAL A 313 -8.31 9.47 13.64
CA VAL A 313 -8.07 8.51 12.56
C VAL A 313 -8.07 7.07 13.11
N SER A 314 -7.49 6.86 14.29
CA SER A 314 -7.37 5.52 14.90
C SER A 314 -8.73 4.85 15.14
N SER A 315 -9.80 5.63 15.35
CA SER A 315 -11.15 5.09 15.51
C SER A 315 -11.72 4.40 14.25
N LEU A 316 -11.09 4.56 13.09
CA LEU A 316 -11.42 3.79 11.87
C LEU A 316 -10.97 2.32 11.95
N PHE A 317 -10.04 2.03 12.86
CA PHE A 317 -9.39 0.73 13.00
C PHE A 317 -9.55 0.15 14.41
N ALA A 318 -10.32 0.84 15.29
CA ALA A 318 -10.67 0.31 16.60
C ALA A 318 -11.63 -0.89 16.43
N GLU A 319 -11.21 -2.06 16.95
CA GLU A 319 -12.01 -3.29 17.01
C GLU A 319 -13.12 -3.19 18.07
#